data_18b3aa3f6ce53e78f97c53ad550806c9
#
_entry.id   18b3aa3f6ce53e78f97c53ad550806c9
#
_cell.length_a   1.000
_cell.length_b   1.000
_cell.length_c   1.000
_cell.angle_alpha   90.00
_cell.angle_beta   90.00
_cell.angle_gamma   90.00
#
_symmetry.space_group_name_H-M   'P 1'
#
loop_
_entity.id
_entity.type
_entity.pdbx_description
1 polymer ?
#
loop_
_entity_poly.entity_id
_entity_poly.type
_entity_poly.pdbx_seq_one_letter_code
_entity_poly.pdbx_strand_id
1 'polypeptide(L)'
;MSKNIIFIINIVKDERSKNQGYNYSIKSWEHYSKKINADLFVLDKPLYDFSYMKPQWYKMYILDILEVNEVKYDQVLYVDADTIIHPNAPNIFEITDNKFCAIRNFGCMDWVCRSLENYSKLLFEDFIFPYYNYFNSGVMVFNKKHKEFFKSIQEFYQEQHERIKHVQDNYHVGNDQPVLNFFVNRDIPKDYKVLDYEWNMQDLTRFEVLGEDMLHTKYGYISHYNAGVKPTPGYWLEKTYKHLYEN
;
A
#
# COMPACT_ATOMS: atom_id res chain seq x y z
N MET A 1 -18.12 -18.79 -8.68
CA MET A 1 -16.76 -18.90 -8.12
C MET A 1 -16.41 -17.53 -7.58
N SER A 2 -15.78 -17.45 -6.39
CA SER A 2 -15.24 -16.21 -5.91
C SER A 2 -14.01 -15.85 -6.74
N LYS A 3 -13.77 -14.55 -6.91
CA LYS A 3 -12.61 -14.03 -7.63
C LYS A 3 -11.66 -13.33 -6.68
N ASN A 4 -10.43 -13.16 -7.07
CA ASN A 4 -9.51 -12.26 -6.38
C ASN A 4 -9.90 -10.80 -6.67
N ILE A 5 -9.62 -9.92 -5.71
CA ILE A 5 -9.93 -8.50 -5.82
C ILE A 5 -8.62 -7.70 -5.81
N ILE A 6 -8.53 -6.73 -6.71
CA ILE A 6 -7.55 -5.63 -6.62
C ILE A 6 -8.29 -4.44 -6.03
N PHE A 7 -7.78 -3.88 -4.94
CA PHE A 7 -8.40 -2.77 -4.22
C PHE A 7 -7.52 -1.53 -4.23
N ILE A 8 -8.06 -0.41 -4.69
CA ILE A 8 -7.38 0.89 -4.74
C ILE A 8 -8.18 1.91 -3.94
N ILE A 9 -7.49 2.70 -3.13
CA ILE A 9 -8.07 3.88 -2.49
C ILE A 9 -7.64 5.12 -3.29
N ASN A 10 -8.58 5.73 -4.01
CA ASN A 10 -8.36 6.91 -4.84
C ASN A 10 -9.33 8.02 -4.48
N ILE A 11 -9.16 8.60 -3.29
CA ILE A 11 -10.03 9.64 -2.78
C ILE A 11 -9.48 11.01 -3.15
N VAL A 12 -10.26 11.73 -3.93
CA VAL A 12 -9.96 13.09 -4.38
C VAL A 12 -10.45 14.08 -3.34
N LYS A 13 -9.53 14.78 -2.68
CA LYS A 13 -9.85 15.76 -1.64
C LYS A 13 -10.32 17.10 -2.23
N ASP A 14 -9.75 17.50 -3.37
CA ASP A 14 -10.01 18.76 -4.04
C ASP A 14 -9.71 18.66 -5.55
N GLU A 15 -10.05 19.71 -6.30
CA GLU A 15 -9.81 19.75 -7.75
C GLU A 15 -8.32 19.62 -8.14
N ARG A 16 -7.39 20.00 -7.24
CA ARG A 16 -5.94 19.86 -7.48
C ARG A 16 -5.53 18.39 -7.43
N SER A 17 -6.17 17.62 -6.56
CA SER A 17 -5.93 16.18 -6.42
C SER A 17 -6.42 15.39 -7.65
N LYS A 18 -7.44 15.88 -8.38
CA LYS A 18 -7.93 15.24 -9.60
C LYS A 18 -6.89 15.17 -10.73
N ASN A 19 -5.93 16.08 -10.73
CA ASN A 19 -4.92 16.19 -11.79
C ASN A 19 -3.61 15.46 -11.47
N GLN A 20 -3.58 14.58 -10.50
CA GLN A 20 -2.33 13.90 -10.08
C GLN A 20 -1.95 12.68 -10.93
N GLY A 21 -2.64 12.43 -12.05
CA GLY A 21 -2.30 11.34 -12.96
C GLY A 21 -2.71 9.94 -12.48
N TYR A 22 -3.44 9.82 -11.37
CA TYR A 22 -3.88 8.53 -10.82
C TYR A 22 -4.79 7.74 -11.75
N ASN A 23 -5.39 8.38 -12.75
CA ASN A 23 -6.11 7.70 -13.81
C ASN A 23 -5.23 6.69 -14.59
N TYR A 24 -3.95 6.98 -14.76
CA TYR A 24 -3.01 6.06 -15.41
C TYR A 24 -2.70 4.85 -14.54
N SER A 25 -2.62 5.05 -13.23
CA SER A 25 -2.56 3.95 -12.28
C SER A 25 -3.77 3.02 -12.44
N ILE A 26 -4.99 3.57 -12.30
CA ILE A 26 -6.23 2.80 -12.41
C ILE A 26 -6.29 2.05 -13.74
N LYS A 27 -5.97 2.70 -14.88
CA LYS A 27 -5.92 2.05 -16.19
C LYS A 27 -4.96 0.86 -16.23
N SER A 28 -3.76 0.99 -15.63
CA SER A 28 -2.79 -0.12 -15.59
C SER A 28 -3.35 -1.30 -14.79
N TRP A 29 -4.00 -1.03 -13.66
CA TRP A 29 -4.63 -2.03 -12.81
C TRP A 29 -5.88 -2.66 -13.45
N GLU A 30 -6.63 -1.91 -14.26
CA GLU A 30 -7.72 -2.46 -15.10
C GLU A 30 -7.20 -3.46 -16.13
N HIS A 31 -6.07 -3.16 -16.79
CA HIS A 31 -5.44 -4.11 -17.70
C HIS A 31 -5.01 -5.39 -16.98
N TYR A 32 -4.35 -5.23 -15.85
CA TYR A 32 -3.86 -6.36 -15.07
C TYR A 32 -5.00 -7.20 -14.50
N SER A 33 -6.06 -6.59 -13.96
CA SER A 33 -7.22 -7.30 -13.42
C SER A 33 -7.88 -8.20 -14.47
N LYS A 34 -8.05 -7.69 -15.71
CA LYS A 34 -8.57 -8.46 -16.83
C LYS A 34 -7.65 -9.63 -17.19
N LYS A 35 -6.32 -9.38 -17.23
CA LYS A 35 -5.31 -10.39 -17.56
C LYS A 35 -5.36 -11.59 -16.60
N ILE A 36 -5.48 -11.33 -15.29
CA ILE A 36 -5.45 -12.37 -14.25
C ILE A 36 -6.84 -12.84 -13.80
N ASN A 37 -7.91 -12.38 -14.47
CA ASN A 37 -9.30 -12.67 -14.12
C ASN A 37 -9.66 -12.31 -12.68
N ALA A 38 -9.20 -11.14 -12.20
CA ALA A 38 -9.57 -10.53 -10.93
C ALA A 38 -10.55 -9.38 -11.14
N ASP A 39 -11.29 -9.01 -10.11
CA ASP A 39 -12.12 -7.81 -10.15
C ASP A 39 -11.36 -6.60 -9.57
N LEU A 40 -11.59 -5.40 -10.10
CA LEU A 40 -11.01 -4.16 -9.59
C LEU A 40 -12.07 -3.39 -8.81
N PHE A 41 -11.73 -3.04 -7.57
CA PHE A 41 -12.54 -2.18 -6.71
C PHE A 41 -11.78 -0.88 -6.42
N VAL A 42 -12.37 0.26 -6.77
CA VAL A 42 -11.80 1.57 -6.51
C VAL A 42 -12.68 2.30 -5.50
N LEU A 43 -12.15 2.58 -4.32
CA LEU A 43 -12.81 3.41 -3.32
C LEU A 43 -12.54 4.88 -3.62
N ASP A 44 -13.57 5.61 -4.04
CA ASP A 44 -13.49 7.03 -4.45
C ASP A 44 -14.18 7.98 -3.47
N LYS A 45 -14.79 7.46 -2.42
CA LYS A 45 -15.48 8.24 -1.40
C LYS A 45 -14.85 8.07 -0.03
N PRO A 46 -14.72 9.15 0.77
CA PRO A 46 -14.20 9.05 2.12
C PRO A 46 -15.13 8.23 3.02
N LEU A 47 -14.56 7.41 3.91
CA LEU A 47 -15.30 6.67 4.95
C LEU A 47 -15.58 7.54 6.16
N TYR A 48 -14.68 8.46 6.46
CA TYR A 48 -14.73 9.34 7.62
C TYR A 48 -14.34 10.76 7.22
N ASP A 49 -14.66 11.72 8.07
CA ASP A 49 -14.14 13.07 7.94
C ASP A 49 -12.62 13.07 7.99
N PHE A 50 -11.97 13.85 7.12
CA PHE A 50 -10.51 13.91 7.02
C PHE A 50 -9.82 14.46 8.29
N SER A 51 -10.55 15.21 9.12
CA SER A 51 -10.03 15.68 10.39
C SER A 51 -9.89 14.56 11.42
N TYR A 52 -10.76 13.54 11.33
CA TYR A 52 -10.72 12.36 12.19
C TYR A 52 -9.78 11.28 11.64
N MET A 53 -9.93 10.91 10.36
CA MET A 53 -9.14 9.82 9.78
C MET A 53 -8.68 10.16 8.35
N LYS A 54 -7.38 10.08 8.14
CA LYS A 54 -6.78 10.26 6.81
C LYS A 54 -7.02 9.02 5.94
N PRO A 55 -7.16 9.15 4.59
CA PRO A 55 -7.44 8.03 3.70
C PRO A 55 -6.45 6.86 3.76
N GLN A 56 -5.20 7.11 4.16
CA GLN A 56 -4.19 6.05 4.32
C GLN A 56 -4.62 4.96 5.32
N TRP A 57 -5.46 5.30 6.30
CA TRP A 57 -5.99 4.36 7.28
C TRP A 57 -7.15 3.49 6.76
N TYR A 58 -7.77 3.87 5.63
CA TYR A 58 -8.92 3.12 5.09
C TYR A 58 -8.55 1.73 4.61
N LYS A 59 -7.25 1.47 4.36
CA LYS A 59 -6.79 0.11 4.04
C LYS A 59 -7.10 -0.93 5.13
N MET A 60 -7.28 -0.49 6.37
CA MET A 60 -7.66 -1.36 7.48
C MET A 60 -9.13 -1.77 7.43
N TYR A 61 -9.96 -1.07 6.66
CA TYR A 61 -11.40 -1.31 6.52
C TYR A 61 -11.78 -2.03 5.23
N ILE A 62 -10.81 -2.44 4.41
CA ILE A 62 -11.07 -3.03 3.09
C ILE A 62 -11.99 -4.26 3.19
N LEU A 63 -11.76 -5.15 4.16
CA LEU A 63 -12.56 -6.35 4.29
C LEU A 63 -14.01 -6.03 4.71
N ASP A 64 -14.21 -5.02 5.55
CA ASP A 64 -15.55 -4.55 5.94
C ASP A 64 -16.27 -3.88 4.77
N ILE A 65 -15.54 -3.06 3.97
CA ILE A 65 -16.09 -2.43 2.76
C ILE A 65 -16.57 -3.49 1.77
N LEU A 66 -15.77 -4.53 1.52
CA LEU A 66 -16.14 -5.60 0.61
C LEU A 66 -17.34 -6.40 1.14
N GLU A 67 -17.42 -6.62 2.44
CA GLU A 67 -18.54 -7.33 3.06
C GLU A 67 -19.84 -6.52 2.98
N VAL A 68 -19.82 -5.22 3.32
CA VAL A 68 -21.00 -4.33 3.21
C VAL A 68 -21.51 -4.23 1.77
N ASN A 69 -20.62 -4.31 0.79
CA ASN A 69 -20.98 -4.32 -0.63
C ASN A 69 -21.28 -5.72 -1.16
N GLU A 70 -21.38 -6.74 -0.31
CA GLU A 70 -21.67 -8.13 -0.66
C GLU A 70 -20.70 -8.74 -1.71
N VAL A 71 -19.48 -8.21 -1.79
CA VAL A 71 -18.45 -8.66 -2.73
C VAL A 71 -17.85 -9.98 -2.23
N LYS A 72 -17.91 -11.02 -3.05
CA LYS A 72 -17.30 -12.33 -2.76
C LYS A 72 -15.89 -12.37 -3.32
N TYR A 73 -14.91 -12.74 -2.50
CA TYR A 73 -13.51 -12.81 -2.89
C TYR A 73 -12.78 -13.97 -2.20
N ASP A 74 -11.66 -14.39 -2.78
CA ASP A 74 -10.70 -15.32 -2.19
C ASP A 74 -9.56 -14.57 -1.52
N GLN A 75 -8.86 -13.74 -2.28
CA GLN A 75 -7.77 -12.88 -1.81
C GLN A 75 -7.99 -11.43 -2.27
N VAL A 76 -7.41 -10.50 -1.54
CA VAL A 76 -7.42 -9.07 -1.87
C VAL A 76 -5.98 -8.60 -2.04
N LEU A 77 -5.66 -8.00 -3.18
CA LEU A 77 -4.45 -7.21 -3.40
C LEU A 77 -4.81 -5.73 -3.19
N TYR A 78 -4.32 -5.14 -2.12
CA TYR A 78 -4.35 -3.69 -1.93
C TYR A 78 -3.15 -3.04 -2.61
N VAL A 79 -3.38 -1.94 -3.32
CA VAL A 79 -2.32 -1.12 -3.92
C VAL A 79 -2.62 0.37 -3.72
N ASP A 80 -1.58 1.14 -3.42
CA ASP A 80 -1.68 2.60 -3.38
C ASP A 80 -1.92 3.18 -4.79
N ALA A 81 -2.66 4.28 -4.87
CA ALA A 81 -3.06 4.89 -6.15
C ALA A 81 -1.89 5.49 -6.95
N ASP A 82 -0.72 5.66 -6.34
CA ASP A 82 0.50 6.15 -6.98
C ASP A 82 1.41 5.02 -7.51
N THR A 83 0.80 3.91 -7.93
CA THR A 83 1.49 2.74 -8.49
C THR A 83 1.13 2.51 -9.96
N ILE A 84 2.05 1.93 -10.73
CA ILE A 84 1.82 1.36 -12.08
C ILE A 84 2.25 -0.10 -12.07
N ILE A 85 1.38 -0.98 -12.55
CA ILE A 85 1.69 -2.39 -12.78
C ILE A 85 2.22 -2.59 -14.20
N HIS A 86 3.24 -3.43 -14.36
CA HIS A 86 3.78 -3.81 -15.67
C HIS A 86 2.82 -4.78 -16.39
N PRO A 87 2.57 -4.62 -17.73
CA PRO A 87 1.63 -5.48 -18.46
C PRO A 87 2.01 -6.96 -18.44
N ASN A 88 3.30 -7.26 -18.32
CA ASN A 88 3.81 -8.63 -18.27
C ASN A 88 3.88 -9.23 -16.85
N ALA A 89 3.47 -8.49 -15.82
CA ALA A 89 3.47 -9.00 -14.45
C ALA A 89 2.70 -10.34 -14.36
N PRO A 90 3.28 -11.38 -13.73
CA PRO A 90 2.56 -12.64 -13.50
C PRO A 90 1.42 -12.46 -12.50
N ASN A 91 0.65 -13.52 -12.27
CA ASN A 91 -0.44 -13.45 -11.29
C ASN A 91 0.11 -13.48 -9.84
N ILE A 92 0.06 -12.34 -9.16
CA ILE A 92 0.58 -12.20 -7.79
C ILE A 92 -0.11 -13.14 -6.79
N PHE A 93 -1.38 -13.48 -7.02
CA PHE A 93 -2.12 -14.33 -6.10
C PHE A 93 -1.62 -15.78 -6.05
N GLU A 94 -0.88 -16.22 -7.06
CA GLU A 94 -0.31 -17.57 -7.13
C GLU A 94 0.92 -17.77 -6.23
N ILE A 95 1.54 -16.68 -5.78
CA ILE A 95 2.77 -16.72 -4.98
C ILE A 95 2.57 -16.40 -3.50
N THR A 96 1.34 -16.20 -3.05
CA THR A 96 1.03 -15.70 -1.69
C THR A 96 1.02 -16.78 -0.62
N ASP A 97 0.91 -18.06 -0.99
CA ASP A 97 0.67 -19.17 -0.07
C ASP A 97 -0.56 -18.94 0.86
N ASN A 98 -1.49 -18.12 0.38
CA ASN A 98 -2.69 -17.69 1.12
C ASN A 98 -2.38 -16.99 2.46
N LYS A 99 -1.20 -16.34 2.56
CA LYS A 99 -0.73 -15.59 3.73
C LYS A 99 -0.96 -14.08 3.56
N PHE A 100 -0.78 -13.35 4.64
CA PHE A 100 -0.58 -11.92 4.57
C PHE A 100 0.77 -11.66 3.90
N CYS A 101 0.77 -10.92 2.79
CA CYS A 101 1.99 -10.65 2.03
C CYS A 101 2.21 -9.14 1.92
N ALA A 102 3.46 -8.74 2.03
CA ALA A 102 3.91 -7.38 1.73
C ALA A 102 5.38 -7.39 1.29
N ILE A 103 5.87 -6.26 0.85
CA ILE A 103 7.24 -6.10 0.36
C ILE A 103 8.03 -5.24 1.35
N ARG A 104 9.25 -5.64 1.69
CA ARG A 104 10.12 -4.88 2.59
C ARG A 104 10.25 -3.43 2.14
N ASN A 105 10.35 -2.56 3.12
CA ASN A 105 10.69 -1.16 2.86
C ASN A 105 12.20 -1.02 2.67
N PHE A 106 12.63 -0.69 1.47
CA PHE A 106 14.04 -0.58 1.11
C PHE A 106 14.60 0.84 1.18
N GLY A 107 13.72 1.82 1.30
CA GLY A 107 14.11 3.23 1.32
C GLY A 107 14.15 3.82 2.72
N CYS A 108 14.84 4.95 2.84
CA CYS A 108 14.79 5.87 3.99
C CYS A 108 14.96 5.19 5.36
N MET A 109 16.09 4.50 5.57
CA MET A 109 16.37 3.74 6.80
C MET A 109 16.23 4.59 8.07
N ASP A 110 16.67 5.85 8.05
CA ASP A 110 16.51 6.78 9.16
C ASP A 110 15.03 6.94 9.56
N TRP A 111 14.15 7.11 8.59
CA TRP A 111 12.73 7.23 8.83
C TRP A 111 12.12 5.94 9.40
N VAL A 112 12.56 4.77 8.92
CA VAL A 112 12.14 3.46 9.46
C VAL A 112 12.57 3.33 10.91
N CYS A 113 13.85 3.60 11.22
CA CYS A 113 14.37 3.48 12.59
C CYS A 113 13.67 4.45 13.55
N ARG A 114 13.45 5.71 13.16
CA ARG A 114 12.67 6.67 13.96
C ARG A 114 11.23 6.20 14.19
N SER A 115 10.60 5.64 13.16
CA SER A 115 9.25 5.08 13.28
C SER A 115 9.24 3.91 14.26
N LEU A 116 10.15 2.96 14.12
CA LEU A 116 10.24 1.80 15.02
C LEU A 116 10.47 2.24 16.48
N GLU A 117 11.44 3.12 16.71
CA GLU A 117 11.78 3.56 18.06
C GLU A 117 10.62 4.30 18.75
N ASN A 118 10.01 5.27 18.08
CA ASN A 118 8.99 6.11 18.70
C ASN A 118 7.66 5.36 18.88
N TYR A 119 7.24 4.55 17.90
CA TYR A 119 6.04 3.74 18.04
C TYR A 119 6.21 2.66 19.11
N SER A 120 7.37 1.98 19.16
CA SER A 120 7.67 1.00 20.20
C SER A 120 7.48 1.59 21.59
N LYS A 121 8.19 2.67 21.90
CA LYS A 121 8.18 3.31 23.22
C LYS A 121 6.83 3.92 23.60
N LEU A 122 6.16 4.55 22.65
CA LEU A 122 4.99 5.37 22.97
C LEU A 122 3.65 4.63 22.81
N LEU A 123 3.60 3.54 22.02
CA LEU A 123 2.35 2.90 21.67
C LEU A 123 2.37 1.37 21.79
N PHE A 124 3.55 0.73 21.81
CA PHE A 124 3.68 -0.73 21.77
C PHE A 124 4.52 -1.31 22.91
N GLU A 125 4.55 -0.65 24.08
CA GLU A 125 5.12 -1.18 25.33
C GLU A 125 6.55 -1.74 25.16
N ASP A 126 7.40 -0.98 24.45
CA ASP A 126 8.77 -1.35 24.11
C ASP A 126 8.90 -2.64 23.26
N PHE A 127 7.81 -3.13 22.64
CA PHE A 127 7.92 -4.21 21.67
C PHE A 127 8.76 -3.77 20.48
N ILE A 128 9.74 -4.59 20.12
CA ILE A 128 10.63 -4.35 18.98
C ILE A 128 10.67 -5.58 18.06
N PHE A 129 10.92 -5.33 16.81
CA PHE A 129 11.20 -6.36 15.81
C PHE A 129 12.34 -5.89 14.89
N PRO A 130 13.03 -6.82 14.20
CA PRO A 130 14.14 -6.46 13.33
C PRO A 130 13.70 -5.51 12.21
N TYR A 131 14.44 -4.40 12.01
CA TYR A 131 14.11 -3.38 11.00
C TYR A 131 13.93 -3.96 9.58
N TYR A 132 14.65 -5.01 9.24
CA TYR A 132 14.54 -5.67 7.94
C TYR A 132 13.21 -6.42 7.74
N ASN A 133 12.40 -6.57 8.78
CA ASN A 133 11.02 -7.06 8.69
C ASN A 133 10.00 -5.94 8.45
N TYR A 134 10.45 -4.68 8.47
CA TYR A 134 9.60 -3.55 8.19
C TYR A 134 9.24 -3.50 6.70
N PHE A 135 7.96 -3.48 6.39
CA PHE A 135 7.45 -3.47 5.02
C PHE A 135 6.77 -2.15 4.66
N ASN A 136 6.68 -1.88 3.37
CA ASN A 136 5.90 -0.78 2.82
C ASN A 136 4.44 -1.21 2.67
N SER A 137 3.51 -0.42 3.20
CA SER A 137 2.08 -0.74 3.23
C SER A 137 1.32 -0.36 1.94
N GLY A 138 2.03 0.10 0.91
CA GLY A 138 1.42 0.49 -0.36
C GLY A 138 1.12 -0.67 -1.32
N VAL A 139 1.62 -1.88 -1.04
CA VAL A 139 1.27 -3.11 -1.75
C VAL A 139 1.17 -4.25 -0.75
N MET A 140 -0.01 -4.82 -0.61
CA MET A 140 -0.28 -5.91 0.34
C MET A 140 -1.27 -6.91 -0.23
N VAL A 141 -1.08 -8.20 0.05
CA VAL A 141 -2.08 -9.23 -0.23
C VAL A 141 -2.56 -9.85 1.07
N PHE A 142 -3.86 -10.04 1.20
CA PHE A 142 -4.50 -10.65 2.36
C PHE A 142 -5.83 -11.31 1.98
N ASN A 143 -6.51 -11.94 2.93
CA ASN A 143 -7.77 -12.64 2.68
C ASN A 143 -8.69 -12.61 3.92
N LYS A 144 -9.81 -13.31 3.86
CA LYS A 144 -10.86 -13.31 4.92
C LYS A 144 -10.35 -13.73 6.30
N LYS A 145 -9.34 -14.60 6.39
CA LYS A 145 -8.82 -15.04 7.70
C LYS A 145 -8.15 -13.90 8.48
N HIS A 146 -7.77 -12.80 7.80
CA HIS A 146 -7.18 -11.62 8.42
C HIS A 146 -8.21 -10.60 8.92
N LYS A 147 -9.52 -10.92 8.88
CA LYS A 147 -10.57 -9.96 9.28
C LYS A 147 -10.40 -9.50 10.73
N GLU A 148 -10.26 -10.44 11.66
CA GLU A 148 -10.08 -10.11 13.08
C GLU A 148 -8.76 -9.36 13.33
N PHE A 149 -7.71 -9.68 12.58
CA PHE A 149 -6.45 -8.95 12.61
C PHE A 149 -6.64 -7.47 12.22
N PHE A 150 -7.33 -7.18 11.13
CA PHE A 150 -7.61 -5.79 10.74
C PHE A 150 -8.54 -5.09 11.74
N LYS A 151 -9.51 -5.80 12.30
CA LYS A 151 -10.39 -5.28 13.33
C LYS A 151 -9.62 -4.83 14.57
N SER A 152 -8.65 -5.61 15.03
CA SER A 152 -7.77 -5.21 16.15
C SER A 152 -7.01 -3.91 15.86
N ILE A 153 -6.59 -3.69 14.60
CA ILE A 153 -5.93 -2.43 14.21
C ILE A 153 -6.92 -1.26 14.19
N GLN A 154 -8.16 -1.49 13.74
CA GLN A 154 -9.22 -0.47 13.76
C GLN A 154 -9.54 -0.05 15.20
N GLU A 155 -9.72 -1.01 16.11
CA GLU A 155 -9.96 -0.78 17.53
C GLU A 155 -8.79 0.00 18.16
N PHE A 156 -7.55 -0.42 17.90
CA PHE A 156 -6.36 0.29 18.34
C PHE A 156 -6.32 1.74 17.82
N TYR A 157 -6.66 1.98 16.55
CA TYR A 157 -6.73 3.35 16.03
C TYR A 157 -7.78 4.18 16.75
N GLN A 158 -8.97 3.63 17.00
CA GLN A 158 -10.04 4.34 17.70
C GLN A 158 -9.64 4.72 19.13
N GLU A 159 -8.92 3.84 19.82
CA GLU A 159 -8.45 4.08 21.19
C GLU A 159 -7.23 5.02 21.26
N GLN A 160 -6.35 4.97 20.27
CA GLN A 160 -5.04 5.60 20.34
C GLN A 160 -4.82 6.73 19.32
N HIS A 161 -5.85 7.16 18.56
CA HIS A 161 -5.66 8.09 17.43
C HIS A 161 -5.00 9.42 17.82
N GLU A 162 -5.30 9.99 19.00
CA GLU A 162 -4.65 11.20 19.48
C GLU A 162 -3.15 10.97 19.79
N ARG A 163 -2.81 9.82 20.37
CA ARG A 163 -1.41 9.45 20.62
C ARG A 163 -0.66 9.17 19.32
N ILE A 164 -1.29 8.49 18.37
CA ILE A 164 -0.74 8.26 17.02
C ILE A 164 -0.47 9.61 16.35
N LYS A 165 -1.42 10.53 16.39
CA LYS A 165 -1.26 11.88 15.84
C LYS A 165 -0.11 12.63 16.54
N HIS A 166 -0.03 12.57 17.86
CA HIS A 166 1.07 13.16 18.63
C HIS A 166 2.44 12.63 18.17
N VAL A 167 2.56 11.31 17.97
CA VAL A 167 3.81 10.68 17.50
C VAL A 167 4.16 11.16 16.10
N GLN A 168 3.20 11.23 15.19
CA GLN A 168 3.42 11.71 13.83
C GLN A 168 3.89 13.16 13.78
N ASP A 169 3.20 14.03 14.50
CA ASP A 169 3.43 15.47 14.46
C ASP A 169 4.77 15.87 15.11
N ASN A 170 5.20 15.16 16.16
CA ASN A 170 6.41 15.51 16.91
C ASN A 170 7.68 14.81 16.42
N TYR A 171 7.56 13.62 15.84
CA TYR A 171 8.73 12.82 15.46
C TYR A 171 8.89 12.64 13.95
N HIS A 172 7.99 13.20 13.14
CA HIS A 172 8.03 13.13 11.67
C HIS A 172 8.19 11.70 11.15
N VAL A 173 7.36 10.82 11.67
CA VAL A 173 7.32 9.39 11.36
C VAL A 173 6.09 9.03 10.52
N GLY A 174 5.99 7.77 10.11
CA GLY A 174 4.87 7.27 9.29
C GLY A 174 3.52 7.30 9.99
N ASN A 175 2.47 7.17 9.19
CA ASN A 175 1.09 7.17 9.67
C ASN A 175 0.61 5.75 10.01
N ASP A 176 -0.03 5.11 9.04
CA ASP A 176 -0.62 3.77 9.11
C ASP A 176 0.44 2.67 9.04
N GLN A 177 1.48 2.87 8.24
CA GLN A 177 2.50 1.86 7.96
C GLN A 177 3.24 1.36 9.21
N PRO A 178 3.72 2.21 10.16
CA PRO A 178 4.33 1.71 11.39
C PRO A 178 3.38 0.85 12.21
N VAL A 179 2.15 1.30 12.45
CA VAL A 179 1.16 0.54 13.23
C VAL A 179 0.92 -0.83 12.60
N LEU A 180 0.68 -0.88 11.30
CA LEU A 180 0.49 -2.14 10.59
C LEU A 180 1.71 -3.07 10.72
N ASN A 181 2.92 -2.53 10.63
CA ASN A 181 4.16 -3.28 10.81
C ASN A 181 4.28 -3.88 12.23
N PHE A 182 3.93 -3.10 13.27
CA PHE A 182 3.92 -3.59 14.64
C PHE A 182 2.93 -4.74 14.82
N PHE A 183 1.71 -4.59 14.35
CA PHE A 183 0.68 -5.63 14.43
C PHE A 183 1.08 -6.89 13.67
N VAL A 184 1.58 -6.79 12.44
CA VAL A 184 2.02 -7.97 11.65
C VAL A 184 3.13 -8.73 12.35
N ASN A 185 4.16 -8.03 12.84
CA ASN A 185 5.31 -8.67 13.47
C ASN A 185 5.01 -9.22 14.87
N ARG A 186 4.01 -8.68 15.58
CA ARG A 186 3.60 -9.15 16.90
C ARG A 186 2.56 -10.27 16.82
N ASP A 187 1.51 -10.07 16.03
CA ASP A 187 0.29 -10.88 16.12
C ASP A 187 0.22 -12.00 15.07
N ILE A 188 0.78 -11.78 13.87
CA ILE A 188 0.72 -12.76 12.78
C ILE A 188 2.08 -13.08 12.14
N PRO A 189 3.20 -13.15 12.89
CA PRO A 189 4.53 -13.32 12.29
C PRO A 189 4.70 -14.63 11.50
N LYS A 190 3.95 -15.69 11.85
CA LYS A 190 3.98 -16.99 11.15
C LYS A 190 3.11 -17.00 9.89
N ASP A 191 2.14 -16.09 9.81
CA ASP A 191 1.23 -15.92 8.68
C ASP A 191 1.65 -14.76 7.75
N TYR A 192 2.81 -14.18 7.99
CA TYR A 192 3.41 -13.14 7.16
C TYR A 192 4.42 -13.74 6.19
N LYS A 193 4.29 -13.37 4.92
CA LYS A 193 5.22 -13.72 3.83
C LYS A 193 5.74 -12.45 3.17
N VAL A 194 7.05 -12.33 3.09
CA VAL A 194 7.70 -11.25 2.34
C VAL A 194 7.74 -11.66 0.86
N LEU A 195 7.26 -10.78 -0.01
CA LEU A 195 7.43 -10.89 -1.46
C LEU A 195 8.67 -10.13 -1.91
N ASP A 196 9.17 -10.48 -3.11
CA ASP A 196 10.34 -9.87 -3.70
C ASP A 196 10.12 -8.40 -4.07
N TYR A 197 11.20 -7.61 -4.12
CA TYR A 197 11.19 -6.17 -4.34
C TYR A 197 10.51 -5.76 -5.64
N GLU A 198 10.58 -6.59 -6.66
CA GLU A 198 9.93 -6.36 -7.97
C GLU A 198 8.41 -6.12 -7.87
N TRP A 199 7.77 -6.59 -6.78
CA TRP A 199 6.35 -6.40 -6.51
C TRP A 199 6.01 -5.09 -5.80
N ASN A 200 7.00 -4.27 -5.45
CA ASN A 200 6.79 -2.92 -4.94
C ASN A 200 8.11 -2.14 -5.00
N MET A 201 8.46 -1.67 -6.19
CA MET A 201 9.63 -0.81 -6.40
C MET A 201 9.33 0.59 -5.91
N GLN A 202 9.57 0.82 -4.65
CA GLN A 202 9.31 2.06 -3.93
C GLN A 202 10.54 2.97 -3.88
N ASP A 203 10.32 4.22 -3.42
CA ASP A 203 11.38 5.23 -3.28
C ASP A 203 12.14 5.52 -4.60
N LEU A 204 11.41 5.50 -5.71
CA LEU A 204 11.91 5.85 -7.04
C LEU A 204 12.13 7.38 -7.12
N THR A 205 13.13 7.88 -6.39
CA THR A 205 13.44 9.32 -6.32
C THR A 205 14.72 9.69 -7.06
N ARG A 206 15.53 8.70 -7.41
CA ARG A 206 16.82 8.92 -8.06
C ARG A 206 16.62 9.11 -9.55
N PHE A 207 17.22 10.17 -10.07
CA PHE A 207 17.12 10.52 -11.49
C PHE A 207 17.62 9.41 -12.42
N GLU A 208 18.68 8.70 -12.02
CA GLU A 208 19.26 7.61 -12.82
C GLU A 208 18.29 6.42 -13.01
N VAL A 209 17.39 6.22 -12.05
CA VAL A 209 16.37 5.16 -12.14
C VAL A 209 15.17 5.62 -12.97
N LEU A 210 14.79 6.90 -12.82
CA LEU A 210 13.65 7.51 -13.49
C LEU A 210 14.02 8.23 -14.80
N GLY A 211 15.21 7.99 -15.34
CA GLY A 211 15.70 8.60 -16.59
C GLY A 211 14.87 8.26 -17.81
N GLU A 212 15.33 8.70 -18.98
CA GLU A 212 14.64 8.49 -20.26
C GLU A 212 14.51 7.01 -20.62
N ASP A 213 15.50 6.20 -20.23
CA ASP A 213 15.52 4.75 -20.48
C ASP A 213 14.48 3.97 -19.67
N MET A 214 13.81 4.61 -18.70
CA MET A 214 12.81 4.00 -17.84
C MET A 214 13.27 2.66 -17.25
N LEU A 215 14.52 2.59 -16.77
CA LEU A 215 15.20 1.37 -16.33
C LEU A 215 14.42 0.60 -15.26
N HIS A 216 13.72 1.31 -14.36
CA HIS A 216 12.90 0.69 -13.32
C HIS A 216 11.83 -0.24 -13.89
N THR A 217 11.32 0.04 -15.10
CA THR A 217 10.32 -0.82 -15.75
C THR A 217 10.89 -2.17 -16.22
N LYS A 218 12.22 -2.29 -16.30
CA LYS A 218 12.91 -3.53 -16.70
C LYS A 218 13.19 -4.47 -15.53
N TYR A 219 13.06 -3.97 -14.27
CA TYR A 219 13.50 -4.69 -13.08
C TYR A 219 12.38 -5.08 -12.14
N GLY A 220 11.17 -4.58 -12.36
CA GLY A 220 10.07 -4.90 -11.45
C GLY A 220 8.71 -4.82 -12.10
N TYR A 221 7.73 -5.36 -11.38
CA TYR A 221 6.35 -5.43 -11.84
C TYR A 221 5.52 -4.24 -11.38
N ILE A 222 5.77 -3.72 -10.17
CA ILE A 222 5.03 -2.57 -9.65
C ILE A 222 6.00 -1.42 -9.37
N SER A 223 5.85 -0.34 -10.13
CA SER A 223 6.52 0.94 -9.87
C SER A 223 5.67 1.77 -8.94
N HIS A 224 6.21 2.17 -7.78
CA HIS A 224 5.52 2.91 -6.74
C HIS A 224 6.16 4.30 -6.56
N TYR A 225 5.43 5.34 -6.92
CA TYR A 225 5.89 6.73 -6.92
C TYR A 225 5.51 7.44 -5.62
N ASN A 226 5.88 6.83 -4.50
CA ASN A 226 5.63 7.35 -3.17
C ASN A 226 6.36 8.67 -2.87
N ALA A 227 6.16 9.22 -1.67
CA ALA A 227 6.57 10.55 -1.26
C ALA A 227 7.99 10.96 -1.70
N GLY A 228 8.10 12.16 -2.24
CA GLY A 228 9.39 12.79 -2.59
C GLY A 228 9.81 12.68 -4.04
N VAL A 229 9.10 11.92 -4.89
CA VAL A 229 9.41 11.86 -6.31
C VAL A 229 9.14 13.19 -7.00
N LYS A 230 10.05 13.64 -7.85
CA LYS A 230 9.93 14.89 -8.61
C LYS A 230 9.84 14.62 -10.11
N PRO A 231 9.10 15.42 -10.89
CA PRO A 231 8.35 16.61 -10.46
C PRO A 231 7.11 16.28 -9.61
N THR A 232 6.39 15.20 -9.86
CA THR A 232 5.23 14.72 -9.10
C THR A 232 5.00 13.24 -9.38
N PRO A 233 4.31 12.49 -8.49
CA PRO A 233 3.87 11.13 -8.80
C PRO A 233 3.08 11.06 -10.12
N GLY A 234 2.13 11.95 -10.32
CA GLY A 234 1.28 11.97 -11.52
C GLY A 234 2.05 12.09 -12.84
N TYR A 235 3.11 12.88 -12.89
CA TYR A 235 3.99 12.96 -14.05
C TYR A 235 4.61 11.59 -14.39
N TRP A 236 5.11 10.88 -13.38
CA TRP A 236 5.75 9.59 -13.59
C TRP A 236 4.74 8.47 -13.87
N LEU A 237 3.55 8.53 -13.27
CA LEU A 237 2.46 7.61 -13.60
C LEU A 237 2.09 7.70 -15.09
N GLU A 238 1.89 8.92 -15.59
CA GLU A 238 1.61 9.14 -17.01
C GLU A 238 2.74 8.65 -17.90
N LYS A 239 3.98 9.08 -17.62
CA LYS A 239 5.16 8.73 -18.42
C LYS A 239 5.38 7.22 -18.46
N THR A 240 5.28 6.55 -17.32
CA THR A 240 5.46 5.11 -17.21
C THR A 240 4.34 4.35 -17.90
N TYR A 241 3.10 4.79 -17.74
CA TYR A 241 1.97 4.17 -18.43
C TYR A 241 2.14 4.23 -19.95
N LYS A 242 2.45 5.42 -20.49
CA LYS A 242 2.68 5.59 -21.93
C LYS A 242 3.83 4.70 -22.43
N HIS A 243 4.93 4.64 -21.67
CA HIS A 243 6.07 3.79 -22.02
C HIS A 243 5.71 2.29 -22.06
N LEU A 244 4.88 1.81 -21.14
CA LEU A 244 4.56 0.39 -21.01
C LEU A 244 3.37 -0.09 -21.85
N TYR A 245 2.41 0.79 -22.15
CA TYR A 245 1.13 0.41 -22.72
C TYR A 245 0.82 1.06 -24.08
N GLU A 246 1.51 2.13 -24.46
CA GLU A 246 1.24 2.88 -25.70
C GLU A 246 2.39 2.83 -26.72
N ASN A 247 3.56 2.29 -26.33
CA ASN A 247 4.69 1.98 -27.22
C ASN A 247 4.73 0.47 -27.47
#